data_c78e8755ef4db2aac1df55cfa7839593
#
_entry.id   c78e8755ef4db2aac1df55cfa7839593
#
_cell.length_a   1.000
_cell.length_b   1.000
_cell.length_c   1.000
_cell.angle_alpha   90.00
_cell.angle_beta   90.00
_cell.angle_gamma   90.00
#
_symmetry.space_group_name_H-M   'P 1'
#
loop_
_entity.id
_entity.type
_entity.pdbx_description
1 polymer ?
#
loop_
_entity_poly.entity_id
_entity_poly.type
_entity_poly.pdbx_seq_one_letter_code
_entity_poly.pdbx_strand_id
1 'polypeptide(L)'
;MRTRTPVLFAMAVLAASLAAAADLPAQAPGATADDALHRAELMSARQSWDAAIAAYKEAIAASPSDAALRNRLGICYQKKGDAKAARAAYKKALDLRKDYPEAWNNLGTLDHARGKYKQAISAYGKAIKLNPQAAVFHKNLGAVWLARGDMEKALEAWSEALRLDPAGFETDAIGVPAAGVAPAQQYYLYAKLLAARGETEKALEYLAKAHAAGFNDFRKVEKDGDFASLVVDPRYAALK
;
A
#
# COMPACT_ATOMS: atom_id res chain seq x y z
N MET A 1 -20.64 22.18 53.05
CA MET A 1 -19.43 21.36 52.92
C MET A 1 -19.49 20.65 51.55
N ARG A 2 -18.76 21.16 50.60
CA ARG A 2 -18.63 20.56 49.25
C ARG A 2 -17.24 19.96 49.16
N THR A 3 -17.16 18.65 49.07
CA THR A 3 -15.94 17.91 48.85
C THR A 3 -15.50 17.98 47.36
N ARG A 4 -14.37 18.61 47.09
CA ARG A 4 -13.63 18.57 45.83
C ARG A 4 -12.67 17.39 45.91
N THR A 5 -12.59 16.66 44.87
CA THR A 5 -11.58 15.79 44.21
C THR A 5 -12.23 14.50 43.76
N PRO A 6 -11.95 14.01 42.52
CA PRO A 6 -10.62 13.66 42.08
C PRO A 6 -10.38 13.94 40.56
N VAL A 7 -9.53 14.86 40.26
CA VAL A 7 -9.02 15.03 38.85
C VAL A 7 -7.53 14.69 38.75
N LEU A 8 -6.87 14.45 39.87
CA LEU A 8 -5.40 14.22 39.89
C LEU A 8 -4.96 12.77 39.63
N PHE A 9 -5.90 11.81 39.55
CA PHE A 9 -5.51 10.40 39.32
C PHE A 9 -5.44 9.98 37.86
N ALA A 10 -6.06 10.71 36.94
CA ALA A 10 -6.07 10.39 35.51
C ALA A 10 -4.82 10.83 34.76
N MET A 11 -4.06 11.83 35.26
CA MET A 11 -2.84 12.31 34.59
C MET A 11 -1.58 11.51 34.95
N ALA A 12 -1.57 10.79 36.06
CA ALA A 12 -0.42 9.98 36.48
C ALA A 12 -0.28 8.66 35.70
N VAL A 13 -1.39 8.12 35.19
CA VAL A 13 -1.36 6.86 34.41
C VAL A 13 -0.93 7.10 32.95
N LEU A 14 -1.20 8.29 32.39
CA LEU A 14 -0.77 8.62 31.02
C LEU A 14 0.71 8.99 30.94
N ALA A 15 1.31 9.49 32.01
CA ALA A 15 2.75 9.83 32.06
C ALA A 15 3.64 8.57 32.22
N ALA A 16 3.13 7.52 32.86
CA ALA A 16 3.88 6.27 33.04
C ALA A 16 3.97 5.42 31.75
N SER A 17 3.04 5.59 30.81
CA SER A 17 3.09 4.87 29.52
C SER A 17 4.01 5.50 28.47
N LEU A 18 4.36 6.79 28.62
CA LEU A 18 5.32 7.46 27.70
C LEU A 18 6.78 7.30 28.16
N ALA A 19 7.03 7.02 29.44
CA ALA A 19 8.40 6.83 29.95
C ALA A 19 8.96 5.43 29.70
N ALA A 20 8.13 4.45 29.36
CA ALA A 20 8.57 3.08 29.04
C ALA A 20 9.11 2.94 27.60
N ALA A 21 9.16 4.01 26.80
CA ALA A 21 9.67 3.98 25.44
C ALA A 21 11.17 4.38 25.34
N ALA A 22 11.82 4.77 26.44
CA ALA A 22 13.15 5.36 26.40
C ALA A 22 14.31 4.43 26.81
N ASP A 23 14.04 3.25 27.41
CA ASP A 23 15.09 2.34 27.85
C ASP A 23 14.96 0.94 27.22
N LEU A 24 15.28 0.85 25.93
CA LEU A 24 15.78 -0.43 25.41
C LEU A 24 17.30 -0.43 25.65
N PRO A 25 17.82 -1.42 26.38
CA PRO A 25 19.26 -1.47 26.69
C PRO A 25 20.07 -1.48 25.40
N ALA A 26 21.05 -0.58 25.32
CA ALA A 26 22.13 -0.68 24.37
C ALA A 26 22.71 -2.10 24.47
N GLN A 27 22.72 -2.80 23.35
CA GLN A 27 23.36 -4.08 23.06
C GLN A 27 23.74 -4.93 24.29
N ALA A 28 22.91 -5.93 24.63
CA ALA A 28 23.37 -7.03 25.45
C ALA A 28 24.52 -7.75 24.68
N PRO A 29 25.68 -7.99 25.30
CA PRO A 29 26.76 -8.75 24.69
C PRO A 29 26.27 -10.18 24.44
N GLY A 30 26.12 -10.57 23.17
CA GLY A 30 25.64 -11.90 22.76
C GLY A 30 24.35 -11.91 21.95
N ALA A 31 23.77 -10.74 21.56
CA ALA A 31 22.59 -10.71 20.71
C ALA A 31 22.86 -11.39 19.36
N THR A 32 22.11 -12.43 19.06
CA THR A 32 22.22 -13.17 17.80
C THR A 32 21.61 -12.39 16.62
N ALA A 33 21.89 -12.85 15.39
CA ALA A 33 21.22 -12.32 14.19
C ALA A 33 19.69 -12.39 14.31
N ASP A 34 19.17 -13.47 14.93
CA ASP A 34 17.75 -13.70 15.14
C ASP A 34 17.17 -12.70 16.16
N ASP A 35 17.91 -12.39 17.23
CA ASP A 35 17.47 -11.36 18.20
C ASP A 35 17.38 -9.97 17.55
N ALA A 36 18.35 -9.62 16.70
CA ALA A 36 18.33 -8.37 15.98
C ALA A 36 17.16 -8.32 14.99
N LEU A 37 16.88 -9.42 14.27
CA LEU A 37 15.75 -9.53 13.38
C LEU A 37 14.42 -9.40 14.13
N HIS A 38 14.25 -10.13 15.22
CA HIS A 38 13.03 -10.05 16.04
C HIS A 38 12.78 -8.63 16.57
N ARG A 39 13.82 -7.94 17.06
CA ARG A 39 13.72 -6.53 17.45
C ARG A 39 13.30 -5.65 16.28
N ALA A 40 13.90 -5.85 15.10
CA ALA A 40 13.59 -5.06 13.91
C ALA A 40 12.11 -5.22 13.49
N GLU A 41 11.59 -6.45 13.53
CA GLU A 41 10.19 -6.73 13.22
C GLU A 41 9.24 -6.09 14.26
N LEU A 42 9.56 -6.22 15.55
CA LEU A 42 8.80 -5.59 16.62
C LEU A 42 8.77 -4.06 16.49
N MET A 43 9.92 -3.44 16.23
CA MET A 43 10.00 -1.98 16.03
C MET A 43 9.25 -1.54 14.77
N SER A 44 9.31 -2.33 13.70
CA SER A 44 8.54 -2.09 12.48
C SER A 44 7.03 -2.15 12.73
N ALA A 45 6.55 -3.14 13.49
CA ALA A 45 5.14 -3.27 13.87
C ALA A 45 4.66 -2.09 14.73
N ARG A 46 5.55 -1.53 15.57
CA ARG A 46 5.30 -0.32 16.37
C ARG A 46 5.49 0.98 15.57
N GLN A 47 5.82 0.90 14.28
CA GLN A 47 6.14 2.05 13.42
C GLN A 47 7.32 2.91 13.94
N SER A 48 8.17 2.34 14.78
CA SER A 48 9.37 2.97 15.29
C SER A 48 10.51 2.83 14.27
N TRP A 49 10.40 3.58 13.16
CA TRP A 49 11.20 3.36 11.95
C TRP A 49 12.71 3.51 12.19
N ASP A 50 13.15 4.45 13.02
CA ASP A 50 14.58 4.64 13.34
C ASP A 50 15.15 3.44 14.10
N ALA A 51 14.42 2.94 15.09
CA ALA A 51 14.82 1.76 15.86
C ALA A 51 14.81 0.49 14.99
N ALA A 52 13.79 0.34 14.12
CA ALA A 52 13.72 -0.76 13.16
C ALA A 52 14.90 -0.73 12.18
N ILE A 53 15.24 0.43 11.63
CA ILE A 53 16.39 0.63 10.74
C ILE A 53 17.70 0.24 11.45
N ALA A 54 17.90 0.65 12.70
CA ALA A 54 19.08 0.28 13.48
C ALA A 54 19.19 -1.24 13.66
N ALA A 55 18.10 -1.88 14.10
CA ALA A 55 18.05 -3.31 14.31
C ALA A 55 18.20 -4.13 13.01
N TYR A 56 17.60 -3.69 11.88
CA TYR A 56 17.85 -4.34 10.58
C TYR A 56 19.30 -4.21 10.12
N LYS A 57 19.99 -3.10 10.41
CA LYS A 57 21.41 -2.96 10.10
C LYS A 57 22.26 -3.93 10.91
N GLU A 58 21.93 -4.15 12.18
CA GLU A 58 22.60 -5.16 13.03
C GLU A 58 22.38 -6.57 12.46
N ALA A 59 21.13 -6.93 12.12
CA ALA A 59 20.81 -8.23 11.50
C ALA A 59 21.56 -8.42 10.17
N ILE A 60 21.65 -7.37 9.33
CA ILE A 60 22.40 -7.40 8.07
C ILE A 60 23.92 -7.55 8.32
N ALA A 61 24.46 -6.96 9.39
CA ALA A 61 25.87 -7.15 9.73
C ALA A 61 26.19 -8.60 10.09
N ALA A 62 25.25 -9.30 10.75
CA ALA A 62 25.37 -10.72 11.06
C ALA A 62 25.07 -11.63 9.84
N SER A 63 24.21 -11.19 8.91
CA SER A 63 23.83 -11.95 7.70
C SER A 63 23.91 -11.07 6.44
N PRO A 64 25.12 -10.75 5.95
CA PRO A 64 25.33 -9.75 4.87
C PRO A 64 24.74 -10.13 3.52
N SER A 65 24.56 -11.43 3.26
CA SER A 65 24.02 -11.97 1.99
C SER A 65 22.50 -12.14 1.99
N ASP A 66 21.81 -11.80 3.09
CA ASP A 66 20.36 -11.91 3.14
C ASP A 66 19.69 -10.75 2.40
N ALA A 67 19.09 -11.09 1.24
CA ALA A 67 18.34 -10.15 0.42
C ALA A 67 17.02 -9.70 1.09
N ALA A 68 16.39 -10.57 1.91
CA ALA A 68 15.13 -10.24 2.56
C ALA A 68 15.32 -9.17 3.63
N LEU A 69 16.38 -9.24 4.42
CA LEU A 69 16.73 -8.21 5.41
C LEU A 69 16.93 -6.84 4.73
N ARG A 70 17.62 -6.82 3.58
CA ARG A 70 17.82 -5.58 2.83
C ARG A 70 16.52 -5.02 2.25
N ASN A 71 15.62 -5.88 1.80
CA ASN A 71 14.29 -5.46 1.35
C ASN A 71 13.47 -4.87 2.51
N ARG A 72 13.45 -5.54 3.68
CA ARG A 72 12.76 -5.04 4.89
C ARG A 72 13.35 -3.72 5.38
N LEU A 73 14.68 -3.57 5.36
CA LEU A 73 15.34 -2.29 5.64
C LEU A 73 14.86 -1.19 4.67
N GLY A 74 14.74 -1.53 3.38
CA GLY A 74 14.20 -0.62 2.35
C GLY A 74 12.77 -0.17 2.66
N ILE A 75 11.91 -1.07 3.13
CA ILE A 75 10.53 -0.75 3.54
C ILE A 75 10.56 0.24 4.72
N CYS A 76 11.41 0.03 5.72
CA CYS A 76 11.53 0.94 6.86
C CYS A 76 11.98 2.35 6.43
N TYR A 77 12.97 2.44 5.54
CA TYR A 77 13.38 3.73 4.97
C TYR A 77 12.26 4.41 4.17
N GLN A 78 11.50 3.63 3.39
CA GLN A 78 10.36 4.15 2.63
C GLN A 78 9.27 4.68 3.56
N LYS A 79 8.94 3.96 4.63
CA LYS A 79 7.96 4.38 5.64
C LYS A 79 8.41 5.61 6.41
N LYS A 80 9.71 5.75 6.66
CA LYS A 80 10.33 6.96 7.24
C LYS A 80 10.34 8.16 6.28
N GLY A 81 10.11 7.94 4.96
CA GLY A 81 10.18 8.98 3.93
C GLY A 81 11.56 9.13 3.27
N ASP A 82 12.56 8.33 3.66
CA ASP A 82 13.88 8.34 3.02
C ASP A 82 13.88 7.46 1.76
N ALA A 83 13.30 7.99 0.70
CA ALA A 83 13.21 7.29 -0.57
C ALA A 83 14.58 7.04 -1.25
N LYS A 84 15.63 7.78 -0.91
CA LYS A 84 17.00 7.56 -1.42
C LYS A 84 17.61 6.31 -0.78
N ALA A 85 17.56 6.22 0.55
CA ALA A 85 18.05 5.06 1.29
C ALA A 85 17.21 3.81 0.97
N ALA A 86 15.87 3.93 0.87
CA ALA A 86 14.99 2.84 0.47
C ALA A 86 15.41 2.25 -0.89
N ARG A 87 15.61 3.09 -1.91
CA ARG A 87 16.06 2.66 -3.23
C ARG A 87 17.40 1.94 -3.18
N ALA A 88 18.36 2.45 -2.40
CA ALA A 88 19.67 1.82 -2.25
C ALA A 88 19.52 0.42 -1.60
N ALA A 89 18.69 0.28 -0.58
CA ALA A 89 18.43 -0.98 0.10
C ALA A 89 17.76 -2.02 -0.84
N TYR A 90 16.73 -1.62 -1.61
CA TYR A 90 16.08 -2.50 -2.59
C TYR A 90 17.03 -2.93 -3.72
N LYS A 91 17.86 -2.03 -4.22
CA LYS A 91 18.89 -2.40 -5.21
C LYS A 91 19.88 -3.41 -4.65
N LYS A 92 20.33 -3.23 -3.40
CA LYS A 92 21.20 -4.20 -2.74
C LYS A 92 20.53 -5.55 -2.52
N ALA A 93 19.22 -5.58 -2.23
CA ALA A 93 18.46 -6.84 -2.19
C ALA A 93 18.47 -7.53 -3.57
N LEU A 94 18.30 -6.79 -4.66
CA LEU A 94 18.32 -7.31 -6.03
C LEU A 94 19.74 -7.68 -6.54
N ASP A 95 20.78 -7.02 -6.04
CA ASP A 95 22.16 -7.43 -6.33
C ASP A 95 22.45 -8.82 -5.75
N LEU A 96 21.85 -9.14 -4.57
CA LEU A 96 22.00 -10.43 -3.90
C LEU A 96 21.05 -11.49 -4.47
N ARG A 97 19.82 -11.09 -4.83
CA ARG A 97 18.80 -11.99 -5.39
C ARG A 97 18.02 -11.28 -6.49
N LYS A 98 18.39 -11.54 -7.75
CA LYS A 98 17.80 -10.90 -8.93
C LYS A 98 16.33 -11.27 -9.15
N ASP A 99 15.94 -12.47 -8.75
CA ASP A 99 14.60 -13.07 -8.82
C ASP A 99 13.77 -12.79 -7.55
N TYR A 100 13.81 -11.56 -7.07
CA TYR A 100 13.08 -11.11 -5.88
C TYR A 100 11.92 -10.17 -6.25
N PRO A 101 10.70 -10.72 -6.48
CA PRO A 101 9.57 -9.94 -7.01
C PRO A 101 9.15 -8.79 -6.09
N GLU A 102 9.21 -8.98 -4.76
CA GLU A 102 8.83 -7.94 -3.81
C GLU A 102 9.78 -6.73 -3.88
N ALA A 103 11.07 -6.96 -4.07
CA ALA A 103 12.04 -5.86 -4.21
C ALA A 103 11.84 -5.09 -5.54
N TRP A 104 11.49 -5.78 -6.63
CA TRP A 104 11.09 -5.12 -7.89
C TRP A 104 9.82 -4.31 -7.71
N ASN A 105 8.78 -4.87 -7.05
CA ASN A 105 7.55 -4.15 -6.74
C ASN A 105 7.82 -2.89 -5.92
N ASN A 106 8.66 -2.99 -4.88
CA ASN A 106 8.98 -1.86 -4.00
C ASN A 106 9.76 -0.76 -4.75
N LEU A 107 10.67 -1.10 -5.67
CA LEU A 107 11.29 -0.13 -6.57
C LEU A 107 10.26 0.55 -7.47
N GLY A 108 9.30 -0.22 -8.00
CA GLY A 108 8.19 0.31 -8.79
C GLY A 108 7.37 1.33 -8.00
N THR A 109 7.07 1.04 -6.74
CA THR A 109 6.34 1.95 -5.85
C THR A 109 7.09 3.26 -5.61
N LEU A 110 8.41 3.20 -5.40
CA LEU A 110 9.24 4.41 -5.29
C LEU A 110 9.28 5.23 -6.58
N ASP A 111 9.30 4.57 -7.74
CA ASP A 111 9.30 5.25 -9.03
C ASP A 111 7.94 5.86 -9.35
N HIS A 112 6.84 5.15 -9.01
CA HIS A 112 5.48 5.67 -9.12
C HIS A 112 5.30 6.95 -8.28
N ALA A 113 5.66 6.92 -7.02
CA ALA A 113 5.56 8.06 -6.11
C ALA A 113 6.34 9.30 -6.59
N ARG A 114 7.32 9.13 -7.48
CA ARG A 114 8.11 10.20 -8.09
C ARG A 114 7.66 10.59 -9.50
N GLY A 115 6.53 10.06 -9.97
CA GLY A 115 6.04 10.29 -11.35
C GLY A 115 6.89 9.62 -12.43
N LYS A 116 7.80 8.71 -12.07
CA LYS A 116 8.65 7.98 -13.01
C LYS A 116 7.91 6.76 -13.57
N TYR A 117 6.79 7.01 -14.24
CA TYR A 117 5.84 5.96 -14.64
C TYR A 117 6.44 4.88 -15.52
N LYS A 118 7.32 5.22 -16.47
CA LYS A 118 7.99 4.22 -17.33
C LYS A 118 8.84 3.23 -16.52
N GLN A 119 9.58 3.74 -15.53
CA GLN A 119 10.40 2.92 -14.64
C GLN A 119 9.53 2.05 -13.72
N ALA A 120 8.45 2.61 -13.16
CA ALA A 120 7.51 1.88 -12.32
C ALA A 120 6.86 0.71 -13.09
N ILE A 121 6.36 0.95 -14.32
CA ILE A 121 5.78 -0.09 -15.18
C ILE A 121 6.80 -1.22 -15.45
N SER A 122 8.05 -0.86 -15.78
CA SER A 122 9.10 -1.84 -16.00
C SER A 122 9.40 -2.68 -14.74
N ALA A 123 9.44 -2.04 -13.57
CA ALA A 123 9.71 -2.72 -12.32
C ALA A 123 8.56 -3.65 -11.90
N TYR A 124 7.31 -3.19 -11.99
CA TYR A 124 6.14 -4.04 -11.73
C TYR A 124 6.02 -5.19 -12.75
N GLY A 125 6.32 -4.95 -14.03
CA GLY A 125 6.36 -6.01 -15.04
C GLY A 125 7.37 -7.11 -14.71
N LYS A 126 8.53 -6.76 -14.14
CA LYS A 126 9.50 -7.75 -13.65
C LYS A 126 8.98 -8.52 -12.45
N ALA A 127 8.33 -7.83 -11.48
CA ALA A 127 7.71 -8.46 -10.33
C ALA A 127 6.63 -9.47 -10.76
N ILE A 128 5.74 -9.09 -11.67
CA ILE A 128 4.69 -9.94 -12.23
C ILE A 128 5.28 -11.15 -12.98
N LYS A 129 6.33 -10.93 -13.79
CA LYS A 129 7.01 -12.04 -14.49
C LYS A 129 7.57 -13.08 -13.53
N LEU A 130 8.07 -12.66 -12.36
CA LEU A 130 8.62 -13.54 -11.33
C LEU A 130 7.54 -14.20 -10.48
N ASN A 131 6.46 -13.50 -10.19
CA ASN A 131 5.31 -14.03 -9.46
C ASN A 131 4.00 -13.46 -10.04
N PRO A 132 3.43 -14.12 -11.07
CA PRO A 132 2.21 -13.65 -11.74
C PRO A 132 0.94 -13.79 -10.90
N GLN A 133 0.97 -14.56 -9.80
CA GLN A 133 -0.17 -14.77 -8.91
C GLN A 133 -0.28 -13.74 -7.79
N ALA A 134 0.64 -12.81 -7.68
CA ALA A 134 0.61 -11.77 -6.65
C ALA A 134 -0.30 -10.59 -7.10
N ALA A 135 -1.55 -10.60 -6.66
CA ALA A 135 -2.56 -9.58 -6.98
C ALA A 135 -2.06 -8.13 -6.75
N VAL A 136 -1.26 -7.91 -5.70
CA VAL A 136 -0.72 -6.59 -5.36
C VAL A 136 0.15 -5.99 -6.46
N PHE A 137 0.85 -6.81 -7.26
CA PHE A 137 1.70 -6.30 -8.35
C PHE A 137 0.85 -5.80 -9.52
N HIS A 138 -0.22 -6.52 -9.85
CA HIS A 138 -1.19 -6.11 -10.86
C HIS A 138 -1.97 -4.86 -10.41
N LYS A 139 -2.36 -4.80 -9.12
CA LYS A 139 -3.00 -3.62 -8.54
C LYS A 139 -2.13 -2.37 -8.66
N ASN A 140 -0.86 -2.49 -8.30
CA ASN A 140 0.11 -1.38 -8.41
C ASN A 140 0.37 -0.99 -9.87
N LEU A 141 0.45 -1.95 -10.79
CA LEU A 141 0.60 -1.70 -12.22
C LEU A 141 -0.61 -0.93 -12.78
N GLY A 142 -1.83 -1.30 -12.40
CA GLY A 142 -3.05 -0.59 -12.80
C GLY A 142 -3.06 0.87 -12.32
N ALA A 143 -2.64 1.12 -11.07
CA ALA A 143 -2.53 2.47 -10.52
C ALA A 143 -1.54 3.35 -11.33
N VAL A 144 -0.43 2.79 -11.79
CA VAL A 144 0.54 3.54 -12.63
C VAL A 144 -0.01 3.80 -14.03
N TRP A 145 -0.71 2.84 -14.63
CA TRP A 145 -1.34 3.06 -15.94
C TRP A 145 -2.39 4.16 -15.86
N LEU A 146 -3.21 4.17 -14.79
CA LEU A 146 -4.16 5.24 -14.56
C LEU A 146 -3.48 6.60 -14.38
N ALA A 147 -2.43 6.68 -13.55
CA ALA A 147 -1.64 7.91 -13.37
C ALA A 147 -1.01 8.42 -14.67
N ARG A 148 -0.75 7.52 -15.61
CA ARG A 148 -0.25 7.85 -16.94
C ARG A 148 -1.36 8.25 -17.94
N GLY A 149 -2.63 8.06 -17.58
CA GLY A 149 -3.81 8.34 -18.42
C GLY A 149 -4.25 7.17 -19.30
N ASP A 150 -3.66 6.00 -19.18
CA ASP A 150 -4.03 4.80 -19.94
C ASP A 150 -5.06 3.98 -19.16
N MET A 151 -6.33 4.36 -19.31
CA MET A 151 -7.45 3.74 -18.57
C MET A 151 -7.68 2.28 -18.97
N GLU A 152 -7.47 1.93 -20.23
CA GLU A 152 -7.67 0.57 -20.72
C GLU A 152 -6.71 -0.40 -20.03
N LYS A 153 -5.40 -0.09 -20.03
CA LYS A 153 -4.41 -0.90 -19.33
C LYS A 153 -4.56 -0.90 -17.81
N ALA A 154 -5.08 0.19 -17.25
CA ALA A 154 -5.41 0.22 -15.83
C ALA A 154 -6.51 -0.78 -15.48
N LEU A 155 -7.60 -0.81 -16.27
CA LEU A 155 -8.70 -1.77 -16.08
C LEU A 155 -8.25 -3.21 -16.30
N GLU A 156 -7.42 -3.48 -17.32
CA GLU A 156 -6.85 -4.81 -17.58
C GLU A 156 -6.05 -5.31 -16.36
N ALA A 157 -5.12 -4.50 -15.87
CA ALA A 157 -4.29 -4.87 -14.72
C ALA A 157 -5.12 -5.04 -13.44
N TRP A 158 -6.11 -4.19 -13.19
CA TRP A 158 -6.99 -4.33 -12.03
C TRP A 158 -7.98 -5.50 -12.16
N SER A 159 -8.42 -5.84 -13.37
CA SER A 159 -9.22 -7.06 -13.60
C SER A 159 -8.46 -8.30 -13.16
N GLU A 160 -7.18 -8.37 -13.50
CA GLU A 160 -6.33 -9.49 -13.08
C GLU A 160 -6.09 -9.48 -11.57
N ALA A 161 -5.83 -8.33 -10.96
CA ALA A 161 -5.70 -8.22 -9.51
C ALA A 161 -6.96 -8.68 -8.77
N LEU A 162 -8.14 -8.28 -9.24
CA LEU A 162 -9.43 -8.67 -8.69
C LEU A 162 -9.73 -10.16 -8.89
N ARG A 163 -9.31 -10.74 -10.01
CA ARG A 163 -9.41 -12.17 -10.27
C ARG A 163 -8.58 -13.00 -9.31
N LEU A 164 -7.36 -12.52 -8.99
CA LEU A 164 -6.40 -13.21 -8.13
C LEU A 164 -6.76 -13.09 -6.64
N ASP A 165 -7.20 -11.93 -6.21
CA ASP A 165 -7.56 -11.65 -4.82
C ASP A 165 -8.75 -10.68 -4.74
N PRO A 166 -9.99 -11.20 -4.83
CA PRO A 166 -11.18 -10.37 -4.75
C PRO A 166 -11.31 -9.62 -3.42
N ALA A 167 -11.00 -10.28 -2.30
CA ALA A 167 -11.15 -9.72 -0.96
C ALA A 167 -10.11 -8.64 -0.66
N GLY A 168 -8.84 -8.90 -0.99
CA GLY A 168 -7.76 -7.92 -0.82
C GLY A 168 -7.87 -6.73 -1.78
N PHE A 169 -8.53 -6.92 -2.92
CA PHE A 169 -8.83 -5.80 -3.82
C PHE A 169 -9.83 -4.81 -3.18
N GLU A 170 -10.79 -5.32 -2.41
CA GLU A 170 -11.81 -4.51 -1.73
C GLU A 170 -11.31 -3.81 -0.47
N THR A 171 -10.55 -4.50 0.37
CA THR A 171 -10.07 -3.96 1.66
C THR A 171 -9.01 -2.87 1.49
N ASP A 172 -8.15 -3.06 0.52
CA ASP A 172 -7.12 -2.09 0.12
C ASP A 172 -7.49 -1.38 -1.18
N ALA A 173 -8.76 -1.21 -1.46
CA ALA A 173 -9.35 -0.91 -2.76
C ALA A 173 -8.71 0.27 -3.51
N ILE A 174 -7.96 1.06 -2.80
CA ILE A 174 -7.19 2.12 -3.40
C ILE A 174 -5.74 1.82 -3.04
N GLY A 175 -5.07 0.96 -3.79
CA GLY A 175 -3.60 0.84 -3.72
C GLY A 175 -2.93 2.21 -3.50
N VAL A 176 -1.65 2.34 -3.61
CA VAL A 176 -1.01 3.68 -3.60
C VAL A 176 -1.89 4.60 -4.44
N PRO A 177 -2.49 5.68 -3.85
CA PRO A 177 -3.33 6.59 -4.64
C PRO A 177 -2.55 6.96 -5.90
N ALA A 178 -3.16 6.78 -7.06
CA ALA A 178 -2.48 7.08 -8.30
C ALA A 178 -2.10 8.57 -8.24
N ALA A 179 -0.82 8.86 -8.07
CA ALA A 179 -0.35 10.22 -7.91
C ALA A 179 -0.84 11.07 -9.10
N GLY A 180 -1.57 12.13 -8.81
CA GLY A 180 -2.13 13.02 -9.84
C GLY A 180 -3.48 12.59 -10.43
N VAL A 181 -4.11 11.51 -9.96
CA VAL A 181 -5.46 11.11 -10.38
C VAL A 181 -6.48 11.52 -9.32
N ALA A 182 -7.55 12.18 -9.74
CA ALA A 182 -8.65 12.51 -8.85
C ALA A 182 -9.31 11.23 -8.30
N PRO A 183 -9.58 11.14 -6.98
CA PRO A 183 -10.24 9.97 -6.40
C PRO A 183 -11.55 9.60 -7.11
N ALA A 184 -12.32 10.59 -7.55
CA ALA A 184 -13.55 10.41 -8.31
C ALA A 184 -13.36 9.54 -9.56
N GLN A 185 -12.31 9.78 -10.33
CA GLN A 185 -12.01 9.00 -11.54
C GLN A 185 -11.60 7.57 -11.21
N GLN A 186 -10.83 7.38 -10.15
CA GLN A 186 -10.41 6.05 -9.71
C GLN A 186 -11.61 5.22 -9.24
N TYR A 187 -12.49 5.79 -8.41
CA TYR A 187 -13.72 5.12 -7.98
C TYR A 187 -14.67 4.80 -9.15
N TYR A 188 -14.80 5.71 -10.12
CA TYR A 188 -15.58 5.45 -11.34
C TYR A 188 -15.05 4.22 -12.10
N LEU A 189 -13.74 4.08 -12.25
CA LEU A 189 -13.14 2.94 -12.94
C LEU A 189 -13.31 1.64 -12.17
N TYR A 190 -13.27 1.68 -10.83
CA TYR A 190 -13.60 0.51 -10.01
C TYR A 190 -15.06 0.13 -10.14
N ALA A 191 -15.98 1.11 -10.14
CA ALA A 191 -17.38 0.85 -10.39
C ALA A 191 -17.58 0.16 -11.75
N LYS A 192 -16.91 0.66 -12.81
CA LYS A 192 -16.94 0.07 -14.15
C LYS A 192 -16.44 -1.37 -14.16
N LEU A 193 -15.30 -1.63 -13.52
CA LEU A 193 -14.72 -2.97 -13.42
C LEU A 193 -15.66 -3.97 -12.74
N LEU A 194 -16.28 -3.56 -11.63
CA LEU A 194 -17.21 -4.38 -10.87
C LEU A 194 -18.52 -4.61 -11.64
N ALA A 195 -19.00 -3.57 -12.32
CA ALA A 195 -20.20 -3.66 -13.18
C ALA A 195 -20.00 -4.66 -14.33
N ALA A 196 -18.87 -4.60 -15.03
CA ALA A 196 -18.51 -5.54 -16.09
C ALA A 196 -18.45 -7.01 -15.61
N ARG A 197 -18.24 -7.23 -14.30
CA ARG A 197 -18.26 -8.55 -13.66
C ARG A 197 -19.64 -8.96 -13.14
N GLY A 198 -20.64 -8.11 -13.25
CA GLY A 198 -21.99 -8.34 -12.72
C GLY A 198 -22.10 -8.14 -11.20
N GLU A 199 -21.09 -7.56 -10.55
CA GLU A 199 -21.08 -7.24 -9.12
C GLU A 199 -21.83 -5.91 -8.86
N THR A 200 -23.13 -5.88 -9.23
CA THR A 200 -23.95 -4.67 -9.29
C THR A 200 -23.97 -3.89 -7.97
N GLU A 201 -24.09 -4.57 -6.82
CA GLU A 201 -24.17 -3.93 -5.51
C GLU A 201 -22.90 -3.14 -5.19
N LYS A 202 -21.74 -3.78 -5.36
CA LYS A 202 -20.44 -3.14 -5.14
C LYS A 202 -20.16 -2.04 -6.17
N ALA A 203 -20.56 -2.26 -7.42
CA ALA A 203 -20.40 -1.25 -8.46
C ALA A 203 -21.20 0.02 -8.13
N LEU A 204 -22.42 -0.10 -7.59
CA LEU A 204 -23.20 1.04 -7.10
C LEU A 204 -22.52 1.75 -5.92
N GLU A 205 -21.96 0.98 -4.97
CA GLU A 205 -21.20 1.55 -3.85
C GLU A 205 -20.00 2.39 -4.33
N TYR A 206 -19.22 1.86 -5.28
CA TYR A 206 -18.08 2.60 -5.83
C TYR A 206 -18.49 3.77 -6.70
N LEU A 207 -19.62 3.70 -7.40
CA LEU A 207 -20.18 4.83 -8.14
C LEU A 207 -20.66 5.94 -7.19
N ALA A 208 -21.25 5.58 -6.04
CA ALA A 208 -21.59 6.52 -4.97
C ALA A 208 -20.33 7.21 -4.40
N LYS A 209 -19.26 6.44 -4.14
CA LYS A 209 -17.95 6.99 -3.72
C LYS A 209 -17.38 7.92 -4.77
N ALA A 210 -17.51 7.59 -6.07
CA ALA A 210 -17.08 8.44 -7.16
C ALA A 210 -17.86 9.76 -7.16
N HIS A 211 -19.18 9.70 -7.00
CA HIS A 211 -20.04 10.88 -6.93
C HIS A 211 -19.70 11.77 -5.73
N ALA A 212 -19.56 11.18 -4.54
CA ALA A 212 -19.15 11.89 -3.33
C ALA A 212 -17.76 12.55 -3.48
N ALA A 213 -16.89 11.99 -4.31
CA ALA A 213 -15.58 12.55 -4.64
C ALA A 213 -15.61 13.56 -5.81
N GLY A 214 -16.79 13.89 -6.36
CA GLY A 214 -16.99 14.91 -7.39
C GLY A 214 -17.22 14.39 -8.81
N PHE A 215 -17.46 13.10 -9.01
CA PHE A 215 -17.87 12.58 -10.31
C PHE A 215 -19.34 12.93 -10.57
N ASN A 216 -19.62 13.65 -11.68
CA ASN A 216 -20.97 14.13 -12.01
C ASN A 216 -21.42 13.75 -13.44
N ASP A 217 -20.62 13.02 -14.20
CA ASP A 217 -20.93 12.66 -15.59
C ASP A 217 -21.76 11.36 -15.66
N PHE A 218 -22.98 11.38 -15.13
CA PHE A 218 -23.90 10.25 -15.20
C PHE A 218 -24.33 9.89 -16.63
N ARG A 219 -24.26 10.83 -17.58
CA ARG A 219 -24.51 10.52 -19.00
C ARG A 219 -23.46 9.56 -19.56
N LYS A 220 -22.23 9.65 -19.08
CA LYS A 220 -21.17 8.71 -19.44
C LYS A 220 -21.47 7.31 -18.90
N VAL A 221 -21.99 7.20 -17.68
CA VAL A 221 -22.42 5.92 -17.08
C VAL A 221 -23.55 5.28 -17.90
N GLU A 222 -24.56 6.07 -18.28
CA GLU A 222 -25.71 5.58 -19.04
C GLU A 222 -25.38 5.11 -20.46
N LYS A 223 -24.33 5.65 -21.05
CA LYS A 223 -23.87 5.28 -22.40
C LYS A 223 -22.89 4.11 -22.41
N ASP A 224 -22.33 3.77 -21.28
CA ASP A 224 -21.33 2.71 -21.16
C ASP A 224 -22.02 1.38 -20.88
N GLY A 225 -21.91 0.44 -21.82
CA GLY A 225 -22.56 -0.87 -21.74
C GLY A 225 -22.17 -1.69 -20.50
N ASP A 226 -21.01 -1.46 -19.92
CA ASP A 226 -20.59 -2.13 -18.69
C ASP A 226 -21.50 -1.80 -17.49
N PHE A 227 -22.18 -0.65 -17.53
CA PHE A 227 -23.11 -0.24 -16.48
C PHE A 227 -24.58 -0.58 -16.76
N ALA A 228 -24.89 -1.32 -17.81
CA ALA A 228 -26.28 -1.60 -18.21
C ALA A 228 -27.12 -2.18 -17.06
N SER A 229 -26.56 -3.09 -16.24
CA SER A 229 -27.24 -3.65 -15.07
C SER A 229 -27.45 -2.64 -13.93
N LEU A 230 -26.56 -1.64 -13.81
CA LEU A 230 -26.66 -0.59 -12.78
C LEU A 230 -27.74 0.42 -13.12
N VAL A 231 -27.81 0.83 -14.40
CA VAL A 231 -28.73 1.88 -14.85
C VAL A 231 -30.19 1.51 -14.64
N VAL A 232 -30.51 0.23 -14.69
CA VAL A 232 -31.88 -0.29 -14.43
C VAL A 232 -32.15 -0.57 -12.93
N ASP A 233 -31.16 -0.50 -12.07
CA ASP A 233 -31.32 -0.69 -10.63
C ASP A 233 -31.94 0.57 -10.00
N PRO A 234 -33.02 0.46 -9.20
CA PRO A 234 -33.68 1.61 -8.57
C PRO A 234 -32.72 2.48 -7.73
N ARG A 235 -31.68 1.88 -7.14
CA ARG A 235 -30.68 2.59 -6.34
C ARG A 235 -29.81 3.54 -7.17
N TYR A 236 -29.64 3.26 -8.47
CA TYR A 236 -28.91 4.16 -9.37
C TYR A 236 -29.61 5.51 -9.51
N ALA A 237 -30.95 5.53 -9.57
CA ALA A 237 -31.71 6.78 -9.68
C ALA A 237 -31.53 7.67 -8.44
N ALA A 238 -31.26 7.08 -7.28
CA ALA A 238 -31.01 7.81 -6.03
C ALA A 238 -29.61 8.43 -5.95
N LEU A 239 -28.70 8.05 -6.86
CA LEU A 239 -27.33 8.61 -6.92
C LEU A 239 -27.23 9.89 -7.75
N LYS A 240 -28.25 10.22 -8.55
CA LYS A 240 -28.31 11.43 -9.42
C LYS A 240 -28.88 12.61 -8.68
#